data_8744a0088e1908abf1421f8c757abd5f
#
_entry.id   8744a0088e1908abf1421f8c757abd5f
#
_cell.length_a   1.000
_cell.length_b   1.000
_cell.length_c   1.000
_cell.angle_alpha   90.00
_cell.angle_beta   90.00
_cell.angle_gamma   90.00
#
_symmetry.space_group_name_H-M   'P 1'
#
loop_
_entity.id
_entity.type
_entity.pdbx_description
1 polymer ?
#
loop_
_entity_poly.entity_id
_entity_poly.type
_entity_poly.pdbx_seq_one_letter_code
_entity_poly.pdbx_strand_id
1 'polypeptide(L)'
;MSTKIKYGVKEFLTEYGELSFGSLLKNIRDDLEISQKDFAIKLGISPQRLNDFEKGRRLPDIKSVIGFARKLKDSEHFFIQILFQDYLKAENLKYEVTISKKGA
;
A
#
# COMPACT_ATOMS: atom_id res chain seq x y z
N MET A 1 11.14 -2.01 -9.39
CA MET A 1 11.46 -2.44 -8.77
C MET A 1 10.82 -2.77 -7.74
N SER A 2 10.54 -3.44 -7.55
CA SER A 2 9.84 -3.73 -6.73
C SER A 2 10.38 -3.81 -5.66
N THR A 3 10.29 -3.85 -5.30
CA THR A 3 10.46 -3.60 -4.54
C THR A 3 11.06 -3.90 -3.57
N LYS A 4 11.31 -3.44 -3.20
CA LYS A 4 11.73 -3.41 -2.19
C LYS A 4 11.11 -4.27 -1.26
N ILE A 5 10.28 -5.06 -1.58
CA ILE A 5 9.69 -5.95 -0.71
C ILE A 5 10.53 -7.15 -0.75
N LYS A 6 11.71 -7.13 -0.15
CA LYS A 6 12.51 -8.25 -0.06
C LYS A 6 12.07 -9.05 1.09
N TYR A 7 11.30 -8.49 2.02
CA TYR A 7 10.86 -9.16 3.22
C TYR A 7 9.43 -9.64 3.05
N GLY A 8 9.01 -10.60 3.78
CA GLY A 8 7.61 -10.93 3.91
C GLY A 8 6.91 -9.87 4.74
N VAL A 9 5.60 -9.88 4.76
CA VAL A 9 4.83 -8.89 5.51
C VAL A 9 5.23 -8.88 6.98
N LYS A 10 5.42 -10.06 7.55
CA LYS A 10 5.77 -10.18 8.96
C LYS A 10 7.09 -9.50 9.28
N GLU A 11 8.10 -9.76 8.46
CA GLU A 11 9.42 -9.16 8.66
C GLU A 11 9.35 -7.66 8.48
N PHE A 12 8.57 -7.22 7.50
CA PHE A 12 8.42 -5.79 7.25
C PHE A 12 7.81 -5.11 8.47
N LEU A 13 6.76 -5.70 9.04
CA LEU A 13 6.11 -5.13 10.21
C LEU A 13 7.04 -5.11 11.41
N THR A 14 7.87 -6.12 11.57
CA THR A 14 8.82 -6.18 12.66
C THR A 14 9.84 -5.07 12.55
N GLU A 15 10.31 -4.80 11.34
CA GLU A 15 11.35 -3.81 11.12
C GLU A 15 10.82 -2.37 11.17
N TYR A 16 9.65 -2.12 10.61
CA TYR A 16 9.13 -0.78 10.43
C TYR A 16 7.89 -0.48 11.28
N GLY A 17 7.51 -1.41 12.13
CA GLY A 17 6.32 -1.25 12.94
C GLY A 17 5.10 -1.64 12.13
N GLU A 18 3.96 -1.17 12.58
CA GLU A 18 2.71 -1.54 11.93
C GLU A 18 2.60 -0.88 10.57
N LEU A 19 2.48 -1.69 9.52
CA LEU A 19 2.39 -1.18 8.16
C LEU A 19 0.94 -0.95 7.77
N SER A 20 0.60 0.28 7.43
CA SER A 20 -0.70 0.61 6.87
C SER A 20 -0.54 0.86 5.38
N PHE A 21 -1.65 0.87 4.66
CA PHE A 21 -1.58 1.17 3.24
C PHE A 21 -1.07 2.59 3.01
N GLY A 22 -1.47 3.54 3.86
CA GLY A 22 -0.98 4.90 3.75
C GLY A 22 0.52 5.00 3.96
N SER A 23 1.05 4.31 4.97
CA SER A 23 2.49 4.34 5.21
C SER A 23 3.24 3.59 4.11
N LEU A 24 2.64 2.57 3.51
CA LEU A 24 3.24 1.89 2.37
C LEU A 24 3.44 2.87 1.22
N LEU A 25 2.40 3.63 0.87
CA LEU A 25 2.51 4.61 -0.20
C LEU A 25 3.56 5.67 0.12
N LYS A 26 3.56 6.16 1.35
CA LYS A 26 4.51 7.18 1.75
C LYS A 26 5.94 6.65 1.68
N ASN A 27 6.16 5.42 2.11
CA ASN A 27 7.50 4.83 2.07
C ASN A 27 7.98 4.66 0.63
N ILE A 28 7.09 4.25 -0.27
CA ILE A 28 7.45 4.11 -1.69
C ILE A 28 7.80 5.49 -2.26
N ARG A 29 7.00 6.49 -1.93
CA ARG A 29 7.26 7.85 -2.40
C ARG A 29 8.60 8.37 -1.90
N ASP A 30 8.89 8.14 -0.62
CA ASP A 30 10.15 8.56 -0.03
C ASP A 30 11.34 7.86 -0.70
N ASP A 31 11.19 6.58 -1.00
CA ASP A 31 12.23 5.84 -1.71
C ASP A 31 12.46 6.39 -3.10
N LEU A 32 11.42 6.84 -3.77
CA LEU A 32 11.53 7.44 -5.09
C LEU A 32 12.03 8.87 -5.02
N GLU A 33 12.06 9.46 -3.84
CA GLU A 33 12.53 10.83 -3.61
C GLU A 33 11.75 11.85 -4.45
N ILE A 34 10.44 11.68 -4.49
CA ILE A 34 9.59 12.61 -5.24
C ILE A 34 8.54 13.22 -4.32
N SER A 35 7.97 14.32 -4.79
CA SER A 35 6.95 15.04 -4.02
C SER A 35 5.62 14.30 -4.06
N GLN A 36 4.70 14.67 -3.15
CA GLN A 36 3.34 14.16 -3.21
C GLN A 36 2.70 14.47 -4.55
N LYS A 37 2.94 15.67 -5.07
CA LYS A 37 2.36 16.09 -6.34
C LYS A 37 2.81 15.16 -7.47
N ASP A 38 4.09 14.89 -7.55
CA ASP A 38 4.64 14.04 -8.61
C ASP A 38 4.18 12.60 -8.44
N PHE A 39 4.13 12.12 -7.21
CA PHE A 39 3.67 10.76 -6.95
C PHE A 39 2.19 10.61 -7.31
N ALA A 40 1.38 11.63 -7.00
CA ALA A 40 -0.04 11.61 -7.36
C ALA A 40 -0.21 11.53 -8.87
N ILE A 41 0.59 12.28 -9.62
CA ILE A 41 0.57 12.19 -11.07
C ILE A 41 0.91 10.77 -11.53
N LYS A 42 1.94 10.21 -10.94
CA LYS A 42 2.35 8.85 -11.28
C LYS A 42 1.25 7.83 -11.01
N LEU A 43 0.50 8.01 -9.95
CA LEU A 43 -0.58 7.10 -9.59
C LEU A 43 -1.89 7.42 -10.31
N GLY A 44 -2.00 8.59 -10.94
CA GLY A 44 -3.20 8.99 -11.64
C GLY A 44 -4.30 9.50 -10.73
N ILE A 45 -3.94 10.11 -9.61
CA ILE A 45 -4.91 10.65 -8.65
C ILE A 45 -4.52 12.08 -8.30
N SER A 46 -5.42 12.79 -7.61
CA SER A 46 -5.11 14.15 -7.18
C SER A 46 -4.17 14.13 -5.99
N PRO A 47 -3.37 15.19 -5.80
CA PRO A 47 -2.52 15.28 -4.61
C PRO A 47 -3.30 15.24 -3.31
N GLN A 48 -4.51 15.82 -3.29
CA GLN A 48 -5.34 15.80 -2.10
C GLN A 48 -5.74 14.37 -1.75
N ARG A 49 -6.10 13.59 -2.77
CA ARG A 49 -6.50 12.20 -2.55
C ARG A 49 -5.33 11.38 -2.03
N LEU A 50 -4.15 11.59 -2.61
CA LEU A 50 -2.95 10.92 -2.15
C LEU A 50 -2.66 11.27 -0.69
N ASN A 51 -2.78 12.56 -0.35
CA ASN A 51 -2.55 13.00 1.01
C ASN A 51 -3.51 12.31 1.98
N ASP A 52 -4.77 12.17 1.59
CA ASP A 52 -5.76 11.49 2.43
C ASP A 52 -5.39 10.03 2.65
N PHE A 53 -4.90 9.36 1.61
CA PHE A 53 -4.45 7.96 1.74
C PHE A 53 -3.23 7.88 2.65
N GLU A 54 -2.24 8.73 2.42
CA GLU A 54 -1.00 8.69 3.22
C GLU A 54 -1.26 8.97 4.69
N LYS A 55 -2.24 9.81 4.98
CA LYS A 55 -2.55 10.14 6.36
C LYS A 55 -3.59 9.24 6.99
N GLY A 56 -4.08 8.27 6.25
CA GLY A 56 -5.03 7.32 6.79
C GLY A 56 -6.45 7.85 6.94
N ARG A 57 -6.76 9.00 6.34
CA ARG A 57 -8.11 9.55 6.42
C ARG A 57 -9.09 8.80 5.55
N ARG A 58 -8.58 8.09 4.54
CA ARG A 58 -9.43 7.32 3.66
C ARG A 58 -8.64 6.13 3.12
N LEU A 59 -9.33 5.05 2.84
CA LEU A 59 -8.73 3.88 2.23
C LEU A 59 -9.19 3.80 0.77
N PRO A 60 -8.30 3.44 -0.14
CA PRO A 60 -8.71 3.29 -1.54
C PRO A 60 -9.50 2.01 -1.73
N ASP A 61 -10.20 1.92 -2.84
CA ASP A 61 -10.89 0.68 -3.20
C ASP A 61 -9.90 -0.28 -3.85
N ILE A 62 -10.32 -1.54 -3.97
CA ILE A 62 -9.41 -2.58 -4.41
C ILE A 62 -8.95 -2.38 -5.86
N LYS A 63 -9.82 -1.87 -6.73
CA LYS A 63 -9.44 -1.62 -8.10
C LYS A 63 -8.35 -0.56 -8.20
N SER A 64 -8.46 0.49 -7.40
CA SER A 64 -7.45 1.54 -7.35
C SER A 64 -6.12 0.98 -6.87
N VAL A 65 -6.15 0.14 -5.84
CA VAL A 65 -4.94 -0.44 -5.28
C VAL A 65 -4.22 -1.32 -6.31
N ILE A 66 -4.98 -2.12 -7.04
CA ILE A 66 -4.40 -2.93 -8.10
C ILE A 66 -3.76 -2.04 -9.17
N GLY A 67 -4.46 -0.96 -9.52
CA GLY A 67 -3.91 0.01 -10.48
C GLY A 67 -2.62 0.64 -10.00
N PHE A 68 -2.55 0.99 -8.71
CA PHE A 68 -1.32 1.55 -8.14
C PHE A 68 -0.18 0.55 -8.22
N ALA A 69 -0.44 -0.70 -7.84
CA ALA A 69 0.60 -1.73 -7.87
C ALA A 69 1.14 -1.90 -9.29
N ARG A 70 0.26 -1.91 -10.27
CA ARG A 70 0.68 -2.05 -11.67
C ARG A 70 1.51 -0.87 -12.14
N LYS A 71 1.09 0.34 -11.81
CA LYS A 71 1.83 1.55 -12.20
C LYS A 71 3.18 1.62 -11.54
N LEU A 72 3.29 1.09 -10.33
CA LEU A 72 4.56 1.07 -9.60
C LEU A 72 5.38 -0.17 -9.91
N LYS A 73 4.83 -1.09 -10.69
CA LYS A 73 5.46 -2.37 -11.02
C LYS A 73 5.81 -3.14 -9.77
N ASP A 74 4.87 -3.16 -8.86
CA ASP A 74 5.03 -3.82 -7.57
C ASP A 74 4.03 -4.96 -7.44
N SER A 75 4.09 -5.66 -6.33
CA SER A 75 3.29 -6.87 -6.09
C SER A 75 1.84 -6.53 -5.80
N GLU A 76 0.94 -6.96 -6.70
CA GLU A 76 -0.49 -6.73 -6.51
C GLU A 76 -1.00 -7.41 -5.24
N HIS A 77 -0.63 -8.66 -5.03
CA HIS A 77 -1.16 -9.38 -3.88
C HIS A 77 -0.64 -8.82 -2.56
N PHE A 78 0.58 -8.29 -2.55
CA PHE A 78 1.09 -7.64 -1.34
C PHE A 78 0.28 -6.37 -1.05
N PHE A 79 0.02 -5.57 -2.09
CA PHE A 79 -0.77 -4.34 -1.93
C PHE A 79 -2.18 -4.67 -1.43
N ILE A 80 -2.80 -5.71 -1.99
CA ILE A 80 -4.14 -6.13 -1.60
C ILE A 80 -4.14 -6.61 -0.15
N GLN A 81 -3.11 -7.36 0.23
CA GLN A 81 -3.00 -7.89 1.58
C GLN A 81 -2.93 -6.76 2.61
N ILE A 82 -2.12 -5.75 2.33
CA ILE A 82 -1.99 -4.60 3.24
C ILE A 82 -3.31 -3.84 3.31
N LEU A 83 -3.98 -3.66 2.18
CA LEU A 83 -5.27 -2.97 2.15
C LEU A 83 -6.31 -3.69 3.01
N PHE A 84 -6.44 -5.00 2.85
CA PHE A 84 -7.41 -5.76 3.63
C PHE A 84 -7.06 -5.80 5.11
N GLN A 85 -5.78 -5.82 5.43
CA GLN A 85 -5.37 -5.74 6.82
C GLN A 85 -5.84 -4.42 7.44
N ASP A 86 -5.77 -3.33 6.67
CA ASP A 86 -6.28 -2.03 7.13
C ASP A 86 -7.79 -2.04 7.28
N TYR A 87 -8.51 -2.69 6.38
CA TYR A 87 -9.96 -2.79 6.51
C TYR A 87 -10.33 -3.48 7.82
N LEU A 88 -9.66 -4.59 8.12
CA LEU A 88 -9.94 -5.33 9.34
C LEU A 88 -9.60 -4.50 10.57
N LYS A 89 -8.49 -3.80 10.52
CA LYS A 89 -8.09 -2.96 11.62
C LYS A 89 -9.08 -1.82 11.86
N ALA A 90 -9.59 -1.23 10.79
CA ALA A 90 -10.57 -0.15 10.89
C ALA A 90 -11.85 -0.62 11.56
N GLU A 91 -12.18 -1.91 11.42
CA GLU A 91 -13.36 -2.50 12.05
C GLU A 91 -13.03 -3.12 13.40
N ASN A 92 -11.81 -2.91 13.88
CA ASN A 92 -11.38 -3.47 15.16
C ASN A 92 -11.35 -5.00 15.17
N LEU A 93 -11.15 -5.59 14.02
CA LEU A 93 -11.10 -7.05 13.90
C LEU A 93 -9.65 -7.51 13.92
N LYS A 94 -9.35 -8.49 14.77
CA LYS A 94 -7.98 -8.93 14.97
C LYS A 94 -7.70 -10.20 14.19
N TYR A 95 -7.73 -10.10 12.88
CA TYR A 95 -7.40 -11.21 11.99
C TYR A 95 -6.17 -10.89 11.19
N GLU A 96 -5.45 -11.91 10.82
CA GLU A 96 -4.31 -11.76 9.95
C GLU A 96 -4.71 -12.20 8.56
N VAL A 97 -4.42 -11.38 7.55
CA VAL A 97 -4.81 -11.67 6.17
C VAL A 97 -3.62 -12.15 5.39
N THR A 98 -3.81 -13.23 4.63
CA THR A 98 -2.81 -13.72 3.70
C THR A 98 -3.45 -13.84 2.33
N ILE A 99 -2.83 -13.24 1.32
CA ILE A 99 -3.35 -13.26 -0.03
C ILE A 99 -2.36 -14.00 -0.93
N SER A 100 -2.86 -14.95 -1.70
CA SER A 100 -2.03 -15.63 -2.67
C SER A 100 -2.70 -15.60 -4.03
N LYS A 101 -1.88 -15.60 -5.06
CA LYS A 101 -2.41 -15.56 -6.41
C LYS A 101 -3.01 -16.92 -6.76
N LYS A 102 -4.25 -16.89 -7.24
CA LYS A 102 -4.95 -18.11 -7.59
C LYS A 102 -4.40 -18.70 -8.88
N GLY A 103 -4.26 -19.99 -8.91
CA GLY A 103 -3.85 -20.69 -10.12
C GLY A 103 -2.39 -20.55 -10.47
N ALA A 104 -1.58 -20.09 -9.58
CA ALA A 104 -0.17 -19.89 -9.87
C ALA A 104 0.65 -21.16 -9.69
#